data_ed36eba809b140e6e7164d30eb00eacd
#
_entry.id   ed36eba809b140e6e7164d30eb00eacd
#
_cell.length_a   1.000
_cell.length_b   1.000
_cell.length_c   1.000
_cell.angle_alpha   90.00
_cell.angle_beta   90.00
_cell.angle_gamma   90.00
#
_symmetry.space_group_name_H-M   'P 1'
#
loop_
_entity.id
_entity.type
_entity.pdbx_description
1 polymer ?
#
loop_
_entity_poly.entity_id
_entity_poly.type
_entity_poly.pdbx_seq_one_letter_code
_entity_poly.pdbx_strand_id
1 'polypeptide(L)'
;MGWIGKLLNGGDEKNKPAPVTAAAAPEATLQPATITEIDAMYYRWLAAAGSAQAPAETEQQILDELARLVREPIAGAALVPRIPAIIPQLMRTLQDENMSAAKLSAQLAQDVLLVAEVYREANRPCYQSRYNASPSINNMEGAIMLLGQNGMRMLLARVAFRPIVSMQSGGLTVRTAPLIWRQSEKCALAASLVAPTMHANAFDSYLAGLMANVGLVVAFRLIDQMHGPDVFPQSDAFIAQVFAQARILSVRIAELWEFPQSVTRAIGQVGVDANADADPQAQALALGERLSKLRMLADSGRFPADDPFVTTGLGKSELLAFGKLADDDE
;
A
#
# COMPACT_ATOMS: atom_id res chain seq x y z
N MET A 1 39.06 43.60 -59.91
CA MET A 1 38.47 44.22 -61.10
C MET A 1 37.16 43.53 -61.28
N GLY A 2 36.03 44.11 -61.27
CA GLY A 2 35.40 45.40 -61.35
C GLY A 2 33.92 45.02 -61.33
N TRP A 3 33.14 45.54 -60.59
CA TRP A 3 32.27 46.71 -60.53
C TRP A 3 31.32 46.86 -61.75
N ILE A 4 30.04 47.06 -61.38
CA ILE A 4 28.96 47.73 -62.14
C ILE A 4 27.93 46.83 -62.86
N GLY A 5 26.67 47.02 -62.44
CA GLY A 5 25.45 46.63 -63.10
C GLY A 5 24.23 46.89 -62.24
N LYS A 6 23.97 48.16 -61.96
CA LYS A 6 22.82 48.69 -61.21
C LYS A 6 21.62 48.89 -62.15
N LEU A 7 20.43 48.69 -61.62
CA LEU A 7 19.17 49.36 -61.93
C LEU A 7 18.24 48.76 -62.98
N LEU A 8 17.02 48.69 -62.49
CA LEU A 8 15.68 48.73 -63.10
C LEU A 8 15.00 47.37 -63.22
N ASN A 9 14.06 47.04 -62.40
CA ASN A 9 12.68 47.46 -62.49
C ASN A 9 11.87 47.02 -61.28
N GLY A 10 11.03 47.90 -60.81
CA GLY A 10 10.10 47.62 -59.72
C GLY A 10 8.93 46.75 -60.20
N GLY A 11 8.31 46.10 -59.28
CA GLY A 11 7.10 45.31 -59.48
C GLY A 11 6.70 44.52 -58.27
N ASP A 12 5.76 45.08 -57.50
CA ASP A 12 4.80 44.37 -56.63
C ASP A 12 5.30 43.44 -55.52
N GLU A 13 5.63 44.03 -54.41
CA GLU A 13 5.40 43.45 -53.14
C GLU A 13 3.90 43.40 -52.81
N LYS A 14 3.27 42.27 -53.01
CA LYS A 14 1.98 41.96 -52.40
C LYS A 14 1.93 40.53 -51.96
N ASN A 15 1.82 40.39 -50.59
CA ASN A 15 1.23 39.29 -49.92
C ASN A 15 2.03 37.96 -49.83
N LYS A 16 3.06 37.93 -48.96
CA LYS A 16 3.44 36.71 -48.29
C LYS A 16 2.58 36.59 -47.01
N PRO A 17 1.78 35.53 -46.81
CA PRO A 17 1.15 35.31 -45.55
C PRO A 17 2.23 35.03 -44.48
N ALA A 18 2.12 35.72 -43.34
CA ALA A 18 2.94 35.46 -42.17
C ALA A 18 2.87 33.96 -41.78
N PRO A 19 3.96 33.39 -41.26
CA PRO A 19 3.88 32.03 -40.73
C PRO A 19 2.85 32.01 -39.59
N VAL A 20 1.81 31.21 -39.76
CA VAL A 20 0.85 30.90 -38.71
C VAL A 20 1.65 30.17 -37.66
N THR A 21 1.98 30.85 -36.55
CA THR A 21 2.46 30.22 -35.35
C THR A 21 1.36 29.27 -34.93
N ALA A 22 1.57 27.98 -35.11
CA ALA A 22 0.71 26.96 -34.55
C ALA A 22 0.62 27.27 -33.07
N ALA A 23 -0.55 27.68 -32.62
CA ALA A 23 -0.84 27.78 -31.18
C ALA A 23 -0.53 26.41 -30.62
N ALA A 24 0.45 26.34 -29.69
CA ALA A 24 0.71 25.17 -28.91
C ALA A 24 -0.63 24.76 -28.30
N ALA A 25 -1.06 23.53 -28.56
CA ALA A 25 -2.19 22.96 -27.91
C ALA A 25 -1.94 23.10 -26.38
N PRO A 26 -2.96 23.48 -25.59
CA PRO A 26 -2.77 23.58 -24.14
C PRO A 26 -2.23 22.25 -23.69
N GLU A 27 -1.04 22.25 -23.07
CA GLU A 27 -0.52 21.10 -22.35
C GLU A 27 -1.61 20.68 -21.38
N ALA A 28 -2.22 19.53 -21.63
CA ALA A 28 -3.20 18.96 -20.74
C ALA A 28 -2.49 18.78 -19.38
N THR A 29 -2.85 19.61 -18.41
CA THR A 29 -2.31 19.53 -17.07
C THR A 29 -2.72 18.16 -16.54
N LEU A 30 -1.79 17.20 -16.53
CA LEU A 30 -2.03 15.86 -16.01
C LEU A 30 -2.44 16.00 -14.53
N GLN A 31 -3.67 15.64 -14.24
CA GLN A 31 -4.17 15.59 -12.86
C GLN A 31 -3.66 14.33 -12.18
N PRO A 32 -3.28 14.40 -10.88
CA PRO A 32 -2.92 13.19 -10.15
C PRO A 32 -4.09 12.21 -10.12
N ALA A 33 -3.80 10.92 -10.29
CA ALA A 33 -4.80 9.87 -10.17
C ALA A 33 -5.51 9.93 -8.81
N THR A 34 -6.82 9.87 -8.83
CA THR A 34 -7.62 9.85 -7.60
C THR A 34 -7.48 8.51 -6.87
N ILE A 35 -7.70 8.51 -5.56
CA ILE A 35 -7.66 7.26 -4.78
C ILE A 35 -8.71 6.27 -5.27
N THR A 36 -9.88 6.75 -5.69
CA THR A 36 -10.98 5.92 -6.23
C THR A 36 -10.58 5.21 -7.52
N GLU A 37 -9.88 5.92 -8.43
CA GLU A 37 -9.37 5.31 -9.66
C GLU A 37 -8.32 4.24 -9.37
N ILE A 38 -7.40 4.53 -8.45
CA ILE A 38 -6.36 3.58 -8.03
C ILE A 38 -7.01 2.34 -7.37
N ASP A 39 -7.99 2.54 -6.50
CA ASP A 39 -8.71 1.47 -5.83
C ASP A 39 -9.47 0.59 -6.83
N ALA A 40 -10.13 1.19 -7.82
CA ALA A 40 -10.82 0.46 -8.86
C ALA A 40 -9.86 -0.37 -9.73
N MET A 41 -8.74 0.20 -10.14
CA MET A 41 -7.71 -0.52 -10.90
C MET A 41 -7.10 -1.67 -10.08
N TYR A 42 -6.78 -1.40 -8.81
CA TYR A 42 -6.21 -2.40 -7.89
C TYR A 42 -7.18 -3.56 -7.64
N TYR A 43 -8.44 -3.26 -7.36
CA TYR A 43 -9.47 -4.27 -7.15
C TYR A 43 -9.64 -5.17 -8.38
N ARG A 44 -9.77 -4.58 -9.58
CA ARG A 44 -9.93 -5.33 -10.84
C ARG A 44 -8.69 -6.17 -11.16
N TRP A 45 -7.52 -5.69 -10.79
CA TRP A 45 -6.29 -6.47 -10.91
C TRP A 45 -6.29 -7.68 -9.97
N LEU A 46 -6.67 -7.50 -8.69
CA LEU A 46 -6.81 -8.62 -7.75
C LEU A 46 -7.82 -9.65 -8.22
N ALA A 47 -8.92 -9.19 -8.77
CA ALA A 47 -9.99 -10.04 -9.30
C ALA A 47 -9.58 -10.84 -10.55
N ALA A 48 -8.43 -10.52 -11.17
CA ALA A 48 -7.99 -11.03 -12.47
C ALA A 48 -9.01 -10.74 -13.58
N ALA A 49 -9.06 -9.46 -14.00
CA ALA A 49 -9.97 -8.94 -15.00
C ALA A 49 -10.09 -9.82 -16.25
N GLY A 50 -11.25 -10.32 -16.53
CA GLY A 50 -11.62 -11.24 -17.61
C GLY A 50 -12.95 -11.92 -17.31
N SER A 51 -13.37 -11.93 -16.05
CA SER A 51 -14.65 -12.44 -15.62
C SER A 51 -15.79 -11.52 -16.06
N ALA A 52 -16.92 -12.09 -16.45
CA ALA A 52 -18.12 -11.32 -16.73
C ALA A 52 -18.54 -10.52 -15.49
N GLN A 53 -19.04 -9.30 -15.69
CA GLN A 53 -19.53 -8.48 -14.58
C GLN A 53 -20.77 -9.11 -13.95
N ALA A 54 -20.80 -9.15 -12.62
CA ALA A 54 -21.95 -9.61 -11.87
C ALA A 54 -23.18 -8.70 -12.08
N PRO A 55 -24.40 -9.25 -12.03
CA PRO A 55 -25.62 -8.45 -12.00
C PRO A 55 -25.63 -7.48 -10.80
N ALA A 56 -26.26 -6.31 -10.97
CA ALA A 56 -26.35 -5.31 -9.90
C ALA A 56 -27.03 -5.83 -8.62
N GLU A 57 -28.00 -6.72 -8.76
CA GLU A 57 -28.68 -7.38 -7.63
C GLU A 57 -27.72 -8.20 -6.77
N THR A 58 -26.80 -8.86 -7.43
CA THR A 58 -25.74 -9.63 -6.80
C THR A 58 -24.74 -8.74 -6.04
N GLU A 59 -24.30 -7.66 -6.68
CA GLU A 59 -23.44 -6.67 -6.03
C GLU A 59 -24.13 -6.10 -4.78
N GLN A 60 -25.44 -5.79 -4.87
CA GLN A 60 -26.20 -5.28 -3.74
C GLN A 60 -26.32 -6.31 -2.61
N GLN A 61 -26.58 -7.58 -2.91
CA GLN A 61 -26.66 -8.65 -1.89
C GLN A 61 -25.33 -8.79 -1.12
N ILE A 62 -24.18 -8.72 -1.82
CA ILE A 62 -22.87 -8.77 -1.18
C ILE A 62 -22.66 -7.54 -0.27
N LEU A 63 -23.03 -6.35 -0.74
CA LEU A 63 -22.90 -5.12 0.04
C LEU A 63 -23.78 -5.13 1.28
N ASP A 64 -25.00 -5.66 1.19
CA ASP A 64 -25.92 -5.77 2.31
C ASP A 64 -25.36 -6.73 3.38
N GLU A 65 -24.81 -7.86 2.95
CA GLU A 65 -24.20 -8.83 3.86
C GLU A 65 -22.90 -8.27 4.48
N LEU A 66 -22.08 -7.56 3.71
CA LEU A 66 -20.90 -6.87 4.22
C LEU A 66 -21.29 -5.78 5.24
N ALA A 67 -22.34 -5.01 4.96
CA ALA A 67 -22.88 -4.02 5.89
C ALA A 67 -23.47 -4.67 7.15
N ARG A 68 -24.06 -5.86 7.05
CA ARG A 68 -24.51 -6.66 8.19
C ARG A 68 -23.30 -7.06 9.05
N LEU A 69 -22.25 -7.61 8.44
CA LEU A 69 -21.04 -8.01 9.14
C LEU A 69 -20.35 -6.82 9.85
N VAL A 70 -20.39 -5.64 9.24
CA VAL A 70 -19.89 -4.39 9.87
C VAL A 70 -20.70 -4.02 11.12
N ARG A 71 -22.00 -4.28 11.20
CA ARG A 71 -22.84 -3.90 12.34
C ARG A 71 -22.85 -4.92 13.47
N GLU A 72 -22.71 -6.20 13.15
CA GLU A 72 -22.76 -7.29 14.13
C GLU A 72 -21.46 -7.40 14.95
N PRO A 73 -21.51 -8.06 16.11
CA PRO A 73 -20.29 -8.37 16.86
C PRO A 73 -19.32 -9.22 16.02
N ILE A 74 -18.12 -8.71 15.80
CA ILE A 74 -17.10 -9.41 14.98
C ILE A 74 -16.33 -10.49 15.78
N ALA A 75 -16.41 -10.47 17.10
CA ALA A 75 -15.78 -11.46 17.95
C ALA A 75 -16.39 -12.84 17.67
N GLY A 76 -15.58 -13.76 17.16
CA GLY A 76 -16.03 -15.12 16.81
C GLY A 76 -16.70 -15.27 15.43
N ALA A 77 -16.84 -14.20 14.65
CA ALA A 77 -17.33 -14.29 13.29
C ALA A 77 -16.40 -15.17 12.44
N ALA A 78 -16.97 -16.14 11.71
CA ALA A 78 -16.20 -17.14 10.97
C ALA A 78 -15.29 -16.55 9.88
N LEU A 79 -15.70 -15.41 9.31
CA LEU A 79 -14.94 -14.69 8.27
C LEU A 79 -13.76 -13.89 8.82
N VAL A 80 -13.80 -13.51 10.12
CA VAL A 80 -12.75 -12.70 10.74
C VAL A 80 -11.58 -13.60 11.13
N PRO A 81 -10.34 -13.25 10.74
CA PRO A 81 -9.17 -14.01 11.12
C PRO A 81 -9.03 -14.07 12.66
N ARG A 82 -8.66 -15.23 13.18
CA ARG A 82 -8.37 -15.35 14.61
C ARG A 82 -6.97 -14.86 14.90
N ILE A 83 -6.85 -14.01 15.92
CA ILE A 83 -5.55 -13.59 16.42
C ILE A 83 -4.90 -14.71 17.23
N PRO A 84 -3.63 -15.08 16.95
CA PRO A 84 -2.86 -15.94 17.85
C PRO A 84 -2.71 -15.28 19.24
N ALA A 85 -2.84 -16.07 20.31
CA ALA A 85 -2.81 -15.56 21.68
C ALA A 85 -1.52 -14.80 22.05
N ILE A 86 -0.43 -15.04 21.33
CA ILE A 86 0.86 -14.37 21.55
C ILE A 86 0.84 -12.90 21.06
N ILE A 87 -0.02 -12.53 20.10
CA ILE A 87 0.00 -11.22 19.46
C ILE A 87 -0.27 -10.06 20.45
N PRO A 88 -1.27 -10.10 21.33
CA PRO A 88 -1.48 -9.01 22.30
C PRO A 88 -0.27 -8.79 23.22
N GLN A 89 0.41 -9.85 23.63
CA GLN A 89 1.62 -9.76 24.45
C GLN A 89 2.77 -9.16 23.63
N LEU A 90 2.96 -9.62 22.39
CA LEU A 90 3.97 -9.10 21.48
C LEU A 90 3.74 -7.61 21.20
N MET A 91 2.50 -7.20 20.96
CA MET A 91 2.16 -5.79 20.71
C MET A 91 2.52 -4.87 21.88
N ARG A 92 2.21 -5.30 23.13
CA ARG A 92 2.63 -4.54 24.32
C ARG A 92 4.14 -4.41 24.42
N THR A 93 4.85 -5.48 24.10
CA THR A 93 6.32 -5.51 24.05
C THR A 93 6.87 -4.56 22.98
N LEU A 94 6.28 -4.55 21.79
CA LEU A 94 6.74 -3.71 20.68
C LEU A 94 6.40 -2.21 20.87
N GLN A 95 5.44 -1.89 21.73
CA GLN A 95 5.09 -0.50 22.07
C GLN A 95 6.01 0.10 23.14
N ASP A 96 6.73 -0.72 23.91
CA ASP A 96 7.69 -0.24 24.91
C ASP A 96 8.92 0.35 24.23
N GLU A 97 8.97 1.68 24.12
CA GLU A 97 10.10 2.42 23.53
C GLU A 97 11.40 2.25 24.31
N ASN A 98 11.32 1.86 25.60
CA ASN A 98 12.47 1.65 26.48
C ASN A 98 12.93 0.19 26.48
N MET A 99 12.37 -0.65 25.64
CA MET A 99 12.77 -2.05 25.57
C MET A 99 14.23 -2.19 25.12
N SER A 100 15.04 -2.81 25.96
CA SER A 100 16.43 -3.09 25.61
C SER A 100 16.52 -4.17 24.51
N ALA A 101 17.52 -4.03 23.63
CA ALA A 101 17.84 -5.03 22.62
C ALA A 101 18.04 -6.43 23.20
N ALA A 102 18.62 -6.53 24.39
CA ALA A 102 18.81 -7.79 25.10
C ALA A 102 17.50 -8.44 25.51
N LYS A 103 16.51 -7.67 26.01
CA LYS A 103 15.21 -8.17 26.39
C LYS A 103 14.41 -8.64 25.16
N LEU A 104 14.48 -7.88 24.06
CA LEU A 104 13.88 -8.25 22.79
C LEU A 104 14.49 -9.55 22.23
N SER A 105 15.82 -9.65 22.25
CA SER A 105 16.56 -10.85 21.84
C SER A 105 16.14 -12.09 22.64
N ALA A 106 16.02 -11.95 23.96
CA ALA A 106 15.62 -13.06 24.84
C ALA A 106 14.19 -13.55 24.58
N GLN A 107 13.27 -12.64 24.23
CA GLN A 107 11.91 -13.02 23.85
C GLN A 107 11.86 -13.72 22.50
N LEU A 108 12.62 -13.23 21.53
CA LEU A 108 12.70 -13.80 20.19
C LEU A 108 13.31 -15.17 20.16
N ALA A 109 14.34 -15.42 21.00
CA ALA A 109 15.02 -16.71 21.08
C ALA A 109 14.08 -17.88 21.47
N GLN A 110 12.89 -17.58 21.95
CA GLN A 110 11.88 -18.61 22.30
C GLN A 110 11.11 -19.14 21.09
N ASP A 111 11.16 -18.44 19.95
CA ASP A 111 10.47 -18.84 18.72
C ASP A 111 11.46 -18.98 17.56
N VAL A 112 11.70 -20.23 17.15
CA VAL A 112 12.65 -20.57 16.08
C VAL A 112 12.25 -19.95 14.73
N LEU A 113 10.95 -19.82 14.47
CA LEU A 113 10.47 -19.21 13.21
C LEU A 113 10.76 -17.71 13.18
N LEU A 114 10.53 -17.02 14.31
CA LEU A 114 10.88 -15.61 14.43
C LEU A 114 12.39 -15.38 14.28
N VAL A 115 13.20 -16.22 14.90
CA VAL A 115 14.67 -16.16 14.76
C VAL A 115 15.10 -16.35 13.31
N ALA A 116 14.55 -17.32 12.61
CA ALA A 116 14.86 -17.58 11.21
C ALA A 116 14.48 -16.38 10.31
N GLU A 117 13.31 -15.77 10.56
CA GLU A 117 12.86 -14.58 9.82
C GLU A 117 13.76 -13.37 10.09
N VAL A 118 14.19 -13.16 11.34
CA VAL A 118 15.14 -12.10 11.69
C VAL A 118 16.44 -12.25 10.92
N TYR A 119 17.00 -13.46 10.85
CA TYR A 119 18.24 -13.71 10.11
C TYR A 119 18.04 -13.55 8.60
N ARG A 120 16.92 -14.01 8.05
CA ARG A 120 16.60 -13.84 6.64
C ARG A 120 16.52 -12.35 6.29
N GLU A 121 15.81 -11.56 7.08
CA GLU A 121 15.69 -10.12 6.86
C GLU A 121 17.04 -9.43 6.97
N ALA A 122 17.82 -9.71 8.02
CA ALA A 122 19.11 -9.08 8.24
C ALA A 122 20.13 -9.41 7.12
N ASN A 123 19.95 -10.52 6.44
CA ASN A 123 20.79 -10.95 5.31
C ASN A 123 20.28 -10.53 3.93
N ARG A 124 19.23 -9.70 3.86
CA ARG A 124 18.76 -9.19 2.56
C ARG A 124 19.80 -8.28 1.91
N PRO A 125 19.94 -8.32 0.56
CA PRO A 125 20.89 -7.50 -0.17
C PRO A 125 20.80 -6.01 0.11
N CYS A 126 19.63 -5.49 0.42
CA CYS A 126 19.41 -4.08 0.73
C CYS A 126 20.13 -3.60 2.00
N TYR A 127 20.48 -4.50 2.93
CA TYR A 127 21.23 -4.19 4.13
C TYR A 127 22.75 -4.46 3.98
N GLN A 128 23.14 -5.17 2.92
CA GLN A 128 24.56 -5.44 2.67
C GLN A 128 25.21 -4.23 2.01
N SER A 129 26.34 -3.77 2.58
CA SER A 129 27.10 -2.70 1.97
C SER A 129 27.63 -3.14 0.60
N ARG A 130 27.42 -2.32 -0.45
CA ARG A 130 27.94 -2.58 -1.81
C ARG A 130 29.47 -2.67 -1.89
N TYR A 131 30.18 -2.27 -0.82
CA TYR A 131 31.64 -2.15 -0.82
C TYR A 131 32.36 -3.19 0.02
N ASN A 132 31.66 -3.91 0.88
CA ASN A 132 32.25 -4.99 1.68
C ASN A 132 31.30 -6.18 1.69
N ALA A 133 31.83 -7.35 1.28
CA ALA A 133 31.16 -8.62 1.55
C ALA A 133 31.13 -8.83 3.06
N SER A 134 30.14 -8.23 3.72
CA SER A 134 29.90 -8.46 5.14
C SER A 134 29.57 -9.94 5.33
N PRO A 135 30.19 -10.63 6.29
CA PRO A 135 29.84 -12.00 6.58
C PRO A 135 28.32 -12.07 6.89
N SER A 136 27.68 -13.14 6.45
CA SER A 136 26.26 -13.35 6.73
C SER A 136 26.01 -13.24 8.24
N ILE A 137 24.97 -12.49 8.60
CA ILE A 137 24.59 -12.30 9.99
C ILE A 137 23.95 -13.59 10.48
N ASN A 138 24.57 -14.20 11.48
CA ASN A 138 24.17 -15.47 12.08
C ASN A 138 23.96 -15.39 13.60
N ASN A 139 23.95 -14.18 14.14
CA ASN A 139 23.67 -13.95 15.56
C ASN A 139 22.67 -12.79 15.73
N MET A 140 21.92 -12.82 16.82
CA MET A 140 20.84 -11.88 17.11
C MET A 140 21.37 -10.46 17.36
N GLU A 141 22.53 -10.32 17.98
CA GLU A 141 23.16 -9.01 18.24
C GLU A 141 23.51 -8.29 16.95
N GLY A 142 24.12 -9.01 16.00
CA GLY A 142 24.44 -8.47 14.69
C GLY A 142 23.17 -8.06 13.91
N ALA A 143 22.11 -8.87 13.98
CA ALA A 143 20.83 -8.53 13.38
C ALA A 143 20.21 -7.27 14.00
N ILE A 144 20.23 -7.16 15.34
CA ILE A 144 19.73 -5.98 16.05
C ILE A 144 20.57 -4.74 15.75
N MET A 145 21.88 -4.88 15.67
CA MET A 145 22.76 -3.76 15.31
C MET A 145 22.50 -3.26 13.89
N LEU A 146 22.25 -4.16 12.95
CA LEU A 146 21.99 -3.83 11.55
C LEU A 146 20.61 -3.20 11.33
N LEU A 147 19.55 -3.86 11.84
CA LEU A 147 18.17 -3.43 11.66
C LEU A 147 17.79 -2.27 12.59
N GLY A 148 18.51 -2.13 13.69
CA GLY A 148 18.15 -1.23 14.77
C GLY A 148 16.90 -1.66 15.52
N GLN A 149 16.59 -0.99 16.61
CA GLN A 149 15.42 -1.31 17.44
C GLN A 149 14.08 -1.17 16.66
N ASN A 150 13.94 -0.09 15.90
CA ASN A 150 12.72 0.15 15.12
C ASN A 150 12.57 -0.87 13.98
N GLY A 151 13.62 -1.20 13.25
CA GLY A 151 13.58 -2.22 12.20
C GLY A 151 13.21 -3.59 12.77
N MET A 152 13.73 -3.96 13.93
CA MET A 152 13.35 -5.18 14.63
C MET A 152 11.88 -5.19 15.03
N ARG A 153 11.36 -4.09 15.59
CA ARG A 153 9.94 -3.95 15.95
C ARG A 153 9.03 -4.12 14.72
N MET A 154 9.37 -3.48 13.61
CA MET A 154 8.62 -3.58 12.34
C MET A 154 8.67 -5.01 11.78
N LEU A 155 9.83 -5.64 11.76
CA LEU A 155 9.98 -7.01 11.31
C LEU A 155 9.13 -7.97 12.13
N LEU A 156 9.15 -7.85 13.44
CA LEU A 156 8.38 -8.71 14.33
C LEU A 156 6.88 -8.55 14.15
N ALA A 157 6.41 -7.32 14.01
CA ALA A 157 5.02 -7.05 13.70
C ALA A 157 4.63 -7.75 12.38
N ARG A 158 5.45 -7.60 11.31
CA ARG A 158 5.22 -8.24 10.01
C ARG A 158 5.11 -9.76 10.13
N VAL A 159 6.06 -10.39 10.77
CA VAL A 159 6.10 -11.86 10.90
C VAL A 159 4.92 -12.38 11.73
N ALA A 160 4.59 -11.69 12.82
CA ALA A 160 3.49 -12.06 13.68
C ALA A 160 2.11 -11.99 13.00
N PHE A 161 1.90 -11.03 12.11
CA PHE A 161 0.61 -10.85 11.43
C PHE A 161 0.47 -11.62 10.12
N ARG A 162 1.57 -12.06 9.50
CA ARG A 162 1.54 -12.82 8.25
C ARG A 162 0.66 -14.07 8.28
N PRO A 163 0.70 -14.94 9.31
CA PRO A 163 -0.14 -16.14 9.36
C PRO A 163 -1.64 -15.83 9.38
N ILE A 164 -2.04 -14.70 9.97
CA ILE A 164 -3.43 -14.30 10.11
C ILE A 164 -4.09 -14.09 8.75
N VAL A 165 -3.33 -13.53 7.80
CA VAL A 165 -3.81 -13.29 6.43
C VAL A 165 -3.66 -14.53 5.55
N SER A 166 -2.72 -15.43 5.87
CA SER A 166 -2.42 -16.62 5.06
C SER A 166 -3.37 -17.79 5.29
N MET A 167 -4.14 -17.83 6.37
CA MET A 167 -5.09 -18.91 6.68
C MET A 167 -6.37 -18.77 5.85
N GLN A 168 -6.30 -19.09 4.56
CA GLN A 168 -7.38 -18.85 3.61
C GLN A 168 -7.94 -20.15 3.02
N SER A 169 -9.27 -20.16 2.82
CA SER A 169 -10.01 -21.19 2.07
C SER A 169 -10.87 -20.48 1.01
N GLY A 170 -11.05 -21.12 -0.15
CA GLY A 170 -11.80 -20.57 -1.27
C GLY A 170 -10.91 -20.18 -2.45
N GLY A 171 -11.45 -20.26 -3.67
CA GLY A 171 -10.66 -20.09 -4.90
C GLY A 171 -10.12 -18.67 -5.11
N LEU A 172 -10.97 -17.66 -4.88
CA LEU A 172 -10.61 -16.25 -5.03
C LEU A 172 -9.69 -15.78 -3.88
N THR A 173 -10.07 -16.10 -2.65
CA THR A 173 -9.35 -15.65 -1.47
C THR A 173 -7.93 -16.23 -1.39
N VAL A 174 -7.75 -17.50 -1.76
CA VAL A 174 -6.42 -18.14 -1.82
C VAL A 174 -5.47 -17.38 -2.75
N ARG A 175 -6.01 -16.84 -3.86
CA ARG A 175 -5.23 -16.06 -4.83
C ARG A 175 -5.00 -14.62 -4.38
N THR A 176 -6.03 -13.96 -3.83
CA THR A 176 -5.98 -12.52 -3.53
C THR A 176 -5.33 -12.21 -2.19
N ALA A 177 -5.49 -13.06 -1.17
CA ALA A 177 -4.96 -12.79 0.16
C ALA A 177 -3.42 -12.60 0.21
N PRO A 178 -2.60 -13.40 -0.49
CA PRO A 178 -1.16 -13.15 -0.56
C PRO A 178 -0.82 -11.80 -1.20
N LEU A 179 -1.57 -11.38 -2.23
CA LEU A 179 -1.38 -10.10 -2.91
C LEU A 179 -1.79 -8.92 -2.02
N ILE A 180 -2.90 -9.05 -1.29
CA ILE A 180 -3.34 -8.05 -0.31
C ILE A 180 -2.31 -7.95 0.81
N TRP A 181 -1.76 -9.07 1.29
CA TRP A 181 -0.71 -9.06 2.28
C TRP A 181 0.55 -8.34 1.79
N ARG A 182 1.03 -8.66 0.59
CA ARG A 182 2.18 -7.99 -0.03
C ARG A 182 1.95 -6.48 -0.17
N GLN A 183 0.74 -6.07 -0.57
CA GLN A 183 0.36 -4.66 -0.60
C GLN A 183 0.37 -4.04 0.81
N SER A 184 -0.10 -4.75 1.84
CA SER A 184 -0.07 -4.29 3.23
C SER A 184 1.37 -4.09 3.73
N GLU A 185 2.31 -4.99 3.40
CA GLU A 185 3.73 -4.84 3.71
C GLU A 185 4.33 -3.59 3.03
N LYS A 186 4.03 -3.39 1.73
CA LYS A 186 4.46 -2.18 1.00
C LYS A 186 3.81 -0.91 1.58
N CYS A 187 2.53 -0.96 1.96
CA CYS A 187 1.82 0.14 2.60
C CYS A 187 2.45 0.51 3.94
N ALA A 188 2.72 -0.48 4.79
CA ALA A 188 3.37 -0.30 6.08
C ALA A 188 4.74 0.38 5.92
N LEU A 189 5.56 -0.12 4.99
CA LEU A 189 6.86 0.46 4.70
C LEU A 189 6.74 1.90 4.20
N ALA A 190 5.87 2.16 3.21
CA ALA A 190 5.67 3.50 2.66
C ALA A 190 5.18 4.48 3.73
N ALA A 191 4.14 4.11 4.49
CA ALA A 191 3.59 4.94 5.56
C ALA A 191 4.66 5.28 6.61
N SER A 192 5.49 4.31 7.01
CA SER A 192 6.58 4.54 7.97
C SER A 192 7.68 5.46 7.44
N LEU A 193 7.98 5.38 6.13
CA LEU A 193 9.00 6.21 5.49
C LEU A 193 8.56 7.67 5.34
N VAL A 194 7.27 7.92 5.10
CA VAL A 194 6.74 9.28 4.95
C VAL A 194 6.29 9.91 6.27
N ALA A 195 6.02 9.10 7.30
CA ALA A 195 5.53 9.55 8.61
C ALA A 195 6.35 10.71 9.22
N PRO A 196 7.71 10.69 9.22
CA PRO A 196 8.49 11.79 9.79
C PRO A 196 8.26 13.13 9.09
N THR A 197 7.99 13.14 7.77
CA THR A 197 7.73 14.39 7.02
C THR A 197 6.37 15.01 7.39
N MET A 198 5.49 14.21 7.98
CA MET A 198 4.15 14.59 8.43
C MET A 198 4.05 14.71 9.96
N HIS A 199 5.18 14.64 10.68
CA HIS A 199 5.23 14.63 12.14
C HIS A 199 4.45 13.48 12.79
N ALA A 200 4.29 12.36 12.09
CA ALA A 200 3.64 11.15 12.55
C ALA A 200 4.67 10.15 13.15
N ASN A 201 4.17 9.26 14.03
CA ASN A 201 5.00 8.18 14.57
C ASN A 201 5.21 7.10 13.50
N ALA A 202 6.48 6.82 13.14
CA ALA A 202 6.81 5.88 12.08
C ALA A 202 6.37 4.45 12.38
N PHE A 203 6.45 4.00 13.63
CA PHE A 203 6.06 2.64 14.00
C PHE A 203 4.53 2.47 14.01
N ASP A 204 3.78 3.42 14.55
CA ASP A 204 2.33 3.39 14.51
C ASP A 204 1.80 3.48 13.07
N SER A 205 2.44 4.30 12.21
CA SER A 205 2.12 4.36 10.78
C SER A 205 2.41 3.03 10.07
N TYR A 206 3.49 2.36 10.46
CA TYR A 206 3.81 1.00 9.97
C TYR A 206 2.72 -0.01 10.37
N LEU A 207 2.32 -0.02 11.65
CA LEU A 207 1.25 -0.89 12.13
C LEU A 207 -0.09 -0.61 11.44
N ALA A 208 -0.42 0.67 11.25
CA ALA A 208 -1.62 1.07 10.53
C ALA A 208 -1.62 0.53 9.09
N GLY A 209 -0.49 0.62 8.38
CA GLY A 209 -0.34 0.07 7.04
C GLY A 209 -0.49 -1.45 6.96
N LEU A 210 0.04 -2.20 7.94
CA LEU A 210 -0.15 -3.65 8.01
C LEU A 210 -1.62 -4.04 8.21
N MET A 211 -2.36 -3.24 9.00
CA MET A 211 -3.73 -3.56 9.40
C MET A 211 -4.80 -2.99 8.47
N ALA A 212 -4.49 -1.97 7.67
CA ALA A 212 -5.46 -1.23 6.87
C ALA A 212 -6.30 -2.12 5.93
N ASN A 213 -5.73 -3.22 5.46
CA ASN A 213 -6.37 -4.09 4.46
C ASN A 213 -6.88 -5.44 5.00
N VAL A 214 -6.85 -5.66 6.32
CA VAL A 214 -7.37 -6.91 6.90
C VAL A 214 -8.87 -7.06 6.63
N GLY A 215 -9.63 -5.97 6.68
CA GLY A 215 -11.05 -5.96 6.32
C GLY A 215 -11.30 -6.27 4.85
N LEU A 216 -10.38 -5.90 3.95
CA LEU A 216 -10.47 -6.26 2.54
C LEU A 216 -10.33 -7.77 2.32
N VAL A 217 -9.48 -8.45 3.09
CA VAL A 217 -9.40 -9.91 3.08
C VAL A 217 -10.73 -10.53 3.51
N VAL A 218 -11.37 -9.97 4.54
CA VAL A 218 -12.71 -10.41 4.99
C VAL A 218 -13.76 -10.20 3.90
N ALA A 219 -13.73 -9.05 3.22
CA ALA A 219 -14.63 -8.77 2.11
C ALA A 219 -14.45 -9.77 0.95
N PHE A 220 -13.21 -10.10 0.57
CA PHE A 220 -12.95 -11.12 -0.46
C PHE A 220 -13.40 -12.52 -0.03
N ARG A 221 -13.28 -12.86 1.26
CA ARG A 221 -13.83 -14.12 1.79
C ARG A 221 -15.35 -14.19 1.66
N LEU A 222 -16.02 -13.08 1.94
CA LEU A 222 -17.48 -13.01 1.80
C LEU A 222 -17.89 -13.15 0.33
N ILE A 223 -17.22 -12.45 -0.57
CA ILE A 223 -17.45 -12.56 -2.01
C ILE A 223 -17.28 -14.01 -2.48
N ASP A 224 -16.20 -14.67 -2.03
CA ASP A 224 -15.88 -16.06 -2.37
C ASP A 224 -16.92 -17.06 -1.86
N GLN A 225 -17.58 -16.78 -0.73
CA GLN A 225 -18.66 -17.60 -0.19
C GLN A 225 -20.00 -17.38 -0.92
N MET A 226 -20.26 -16.17 -1.40
CA MET A 226 -21.53 -15.81 -2.03
C MET A 226 -21.53 -16.02 -3.54
N HIS A 227 -20.36 -16.14 -4.16
CA HIS A 227 -20.22 -16.19 -5.61
C HIS A 227 -19.28 -17.28 -6.10
N GLY A 228 -19.68 -17.87 -7.25
CA GLY A 228 -18.82 -18.75 -8.05
C GLY A 228 -17.79 -17.96 -8.89
N PRO A 229 -16.82 -18.66 -9.50
CA PRO A 229 -15.67 -18.05 -10.18
C PRO A 229 -16.01 -17.36 -11.51
N ASP A 230 -17.20 -17.58 -12.07
CA ASP A 230 -17.50 -17.22 -13.46
C ASP A 230 -17.98 -15.78 -13.64
N VAL A 231 -18.50 -15.13 -12.58
CA VAL A 231 -19.06 -13.78 -12.63
C VAL A 231 -18.54 -12.98 -11.45
N PHE A 232 -17.94 -11.82 -11.69
CA PHE A 232 -17.28 -11.06 -10.64
C PHE A 232 -17.90 -9.67 -10.44
N PRO A 233 -18.24 -9.29 -9.19
CA PRO A 233 -18.73 -7.95 -8.89
C PRO A 233 -17.60 -6.94 -9.04
N GLN A 234 -17.77 -5.94 -9.93
CA GLN A 234 -16.69 -5.02 -10.29
C GLN A 234 -17.13 -3.63 -10.77
N SER A 235 -18.38 -3.23 -10.51
CA SER A 235 -18.81 -1.87 -10.80
C SER A 235 -18.06 -0.86 -9.92
N ASP A 236 -17.83 0.36 -10.41
CA ASP A 236 -17.13 1.38 -9.64
C ASP A 236 -17.83 1.69 -8.32
N ALA A 237 -19.17 1.73 -8.33
CA ALA A 237 -19.97 1.95 -7.13
C ALA A 237 -19.81 0.82 -6.11
N PHE A 238 -19.79 -0.43 -6.58
CA PHE A 238 -19.55 -1.60 -5.73
C PHE A 238 -18.15 -1.55 -5.11
N ILE A 239 -17.12 -1.32 -5.93
CA ILE A 239 -15.73 -1.27 -5.48
C ILE A 239 -15.55 -0.20 -4.39
N ALA A 240 -16.07 1.02 -4.62
CA ALA A 240 -15.99 2.10 -3.65
C ALA A 240 -16.63 1.72 -2.30
N GLN A 241 -17.81 1.07 -2.34
CA GLN A 241 -18.50 0.62 -1.12
C GLN A 241 -17.75 -0.53 -0.43
N VAL A 242 -17.18 -1.47 -1.18
CA VAL A 242 -16.37 -2.56 -0.61
C VAL A 242 -15.16 -1.98 0.14
N PHE A 243 -14.43 -1.03 -0.44
CA PHE A 243 -13.30 -0.40 0.26
C PHE A 243 -13.74 0.36 1.51
N ALA A 244 -14.87 1.08 1.45
CA ALA A 244 -15.41 1.79 2.60
C ALA A 244 -15.79 0.83 3.75
N GLN A 245 -16.52 -0.25 3.45
CA GLN A 245 -16.91 -1.25 4.44
C GLN A 245 -15.69 -2.05 4.97
N ALA A 246 -14.75 -2.40 4.09
CA ALA A 246 -13.51 -3.06 4.47
C ALA A 246 -12.68 -2.21 5.45
N ARG A 247 -12.64 -0.90 5.26
CA ARG A 247 -11.97 0.02 6.18
C ARG A 247 -12.60 -0.02 7.58
N ILE A 248 -13.93 0.03 7.67
CA ILE A 248 -14.63 -0.09 8.96
C ILE A 248 -14.33 -1.44 9.62
N LEU A 249 -14.33 -2.53 8.86
CA LEU A 249 -13.93 -3.85 9.37
C LEU A 249 -12.49 -3.86 9.86
N SER A 250 -11.55 -3.23 9.14
CA SER A 250 -10.14 -3.14 9.57
C SER A 250 -10.01 -2.42 10.90
N VAL A 251 -10.74 -1.31 11.11
CA VAL A 251 -10.77 -0.59 12.40
C VAL A 251 -11.27 -1.51 13.50
N ARG A 252 -12.43 -2.14 13.31
CA ARG A 252 -13.05 -3.00 14.32
C ARG A 252 -12.19 -4.22 14.65
N ILE A 253 -11.52 -4.80 13.65
CA ILE A 253 -10.59 -5.91 13.85
C ILE A 253 -9.36 -5.43 14.62
N ALA A 254 -8.81 -4.27 14.30
CA ALA A 254 -7.67 -3.70 15.02
C ALA A 254 -8.03 -3.37 16.49
N GLU A 255 -9.24 -2.87 16.75
CA GLU A 255 -9.76 -2.66 18.11
C GLU A 255 -9.91 -4.01 18.86
N LEU A 256 -10.50 -5.03 18.22
CA LEU A 256 -10.64 -6.37 18.80
C LEU A 256 -9.28 -6.98 19.14
N TRP A 257 -8.24 -6.64 18.40
CA TRP A 257 -6.88 -7.13 18.60
C TRP A 257 -6.03 -6.21 19.50
N GLU A 258 -6.65 -5.27 20.20
CA GLU A 258 -6.02 -4.34 21.14
C GLU A 258 -4.87 -3.51 20.54
N PHE A 259 -5.01 -3.09 19.27
CA PHE A 259 -4.05 -2.16 18.66
C PHE A 259 -4.12 -0.77 19.30
N PRO A 260 -3.02 0.03 19.25
CA PRO A 260 -3.03 1.40 19.75
C PRO A 260 -4.16 2.24 19.14
N GLN A 261 -4.72 3.13 19.93
CA GLN A 261 -5.78 4.03 19.44
C GLN A 261 -5.29 4.93 18.30
N SER A 262 -4.01 5.30 18.26
CA SER A 262 -3.37 6.01 17.16
C SER A 262 -3.50 5.25 15.84
N VAL A 263 -3.30 3.93 15.86
CA VAL A 263 -3.41 3.03 14.71
C VAL A 263 -4.87 2.92 14.24
N THR A 264 -5.79 2.61 15.15
CA THR A 264 -7.21 2.43 14.80
C THR A 264 -7.82 3.74 14.27
N ARG A 265 -7.46 4.89 14.87
CA ARG A 265 -7.87 6.21 14.41
C ARG A 265 -7.33 6.51 13.02
N ALA A 266 -6.04 6.27 12.79
CA ALA A 266 -5.42 6.50 11.49
C ALA A 266 -6.14 5.71 10.38
N ILE A 267 -6.43 4.41 10.61
CA ILE A 267 -7.17 3.59 9.65
C ILE A 267 -8.56 4.17 9.39
N GLY A 268 -9.28 4.59 10.44
CA GLY A 268 -10.64 5.11 10.33
C GLY A 268 -10.76 6.46 9.62
N GLN A 269 -9.71 7.28 9.67
CA GLN A 269 -9.71 8.64 9.11
C GLN A 269 -9.15 8.75 7.69
N VAL A 270 -8.62 7.68 7.12
CA VAL A 270 -8.18 7.70 5.71
C VAL A 270 -9.38 7.95 4.79
N GLY A 271 -9.27 8.96 3.93
CA GLY A 271 -10.32 9.33 2.98
C GLY A 271 -11.44 10.20 3.56
N VAL A 272 -11.40 10.53 4.84
CA VAL A 272 -12.22 11.61 5.40
C VAL A 272 -11.54 12.94 5.03
N ASP A 273 -12.31 13.90 4.53
CA ASP A 273 -11.85 15.14 3.89
C ASP A 273 -10.55 15.70 4.48
N ALA A 274 -9.60 15.99 3.59
CA ALA A 274 -8.31 16.57 3.90
C ALA A 274 -8.47 18.05 4.34
N ASN A 275 -9.06 18.26 5.51
CA ASN A 275 -9.00 19.54 6.19
C ASN A 275 -7.61 19.74 6.81
N ALA A 276 -7.21 20.97 7.01
CA ALA A 276 -5.91 21.35 7.57
C ALA A 276 -5.57 20.69 8.94
N ASP A 277 -6.56 20.10 9.60
CA ASP A 277 -6.47 19.40 10.88
C ASP A 277 -6.48 17.85 10.75
N ALA A 278 -6.25 17.29 9.55
CA ALA A 278 -6.24 15.85 9.37
C ALA A 278 -5.12 15.22 10.22
N ASP A 279 -5.43 14.11 10.89
CA ASP A 279 -4.48 13.35 11.72
C ASP A 279 -3.22 13.01 10.89
N PRO A 280 -2.02 13.43 11.32
CA PRO A 280 -0.77 13.16 10.62
C PRO A 280 -0.54 11.69 10.29
N GLN A 281 -0.98 10.77 11.15
CA GLN A 281 -0.86 9.34 10.91
C GLN A 281 -1.84 8.84 9.85
N ALA A 282 -3.06 9.41 9.80
CA ALA A 282 -4.00 9.13 8.73
C ALA A 282 -3.49 9.61 7.36
N GLN A 283 -2.82 10.78 7.33
CA GLN A 283 -2.18 11.29 6.10
C GLN A 283 -1.05 10.38 5.64
N ALA A 284 -0.15 9.96 6.55
CA ALA A 284 0.93 9.04 6.24
C ALA A 284 0.40 7.69 5.73
N LEU A 285 -0.68 7.18 6.34
CA LEU A 285 -1.34 5.96 5.91
C LEU A 285 -1.98 6.11 4.53
N ALA A 286 -2.71 7.20 4.28
CA ALA A 286 -3.36 7.46 2.98
C ALA A 286 -2.33 7.49 1.84
N LEU A 287 -1.19 8.13 2.07
CA LEU A 287 -0.10 8.14 1.12
C LEU A 287 0.53 6.76 0.97
N GLY A 288 0.73 6.03 2.07
CA GLY A 288 1.21 4.65 2.05
C GLY A 288 0.31 3.72 1.23
N GLU A 289 -1.01 3.83 1.38
CA GLU A 289 -1.99 3.08 0.58
C GLU A 289 -1.88 3.42 -0.91
N ARG A 290 -1.80 4.71 -1.25
CA ARG A 290 -1.64 5.15 -2.64
C ARG A 290 -0.35 4.58 -3.25
N LEU A 291 0.79 4.81 -2.63
CA LEU A 291 2.09 4.37 -3.14
C LEU A 291 2.18 2.86 -3.29
N SER A 292 1.67 2.11 -2.31
CA SER A 292 1.72 0.64 -2.34
C SER A 292 0.84 0.05 -3.45
N LYS A 293 -0.38 0.56 -3.64
CA LYS A 293 -1.27 0.09 -4.72
C LYS A 293 -0.69 0.42 -6.10
N LEU A 294 -0.18 1.64 -6.29
CA LEU A 294 0.51 2.03 -7.53
C LEU A 294 1.73 1.14 -7.78
N ARG A 295 2.50 0.83 -6.74
CA ARG A 295 3.66 -0.07 -6.87
C ARG A 295 3.25 -1.48 -7.27
N MET A 296 2.22 -2.05 -6.64
CA MET A 296 1.70 -3.37 -7.00
C MET A 296 1.23 -3.42 -8.47
N LEU A 297 0.57 -2.36 -8.94
CA LEU A 297 0.11 -2.26 -10.33
C LEU A 297 1.28 -2.12 -11.31
N ALA A 298 2.30 -1.32 -10.98
CA ALA A 298 3.51 -1.17 -11.78
C ALA A 298 4.30 -2.50 -11.84
N ASP A 299 4.53 -3.17 -10.70
CA ASP A 299 5.22 -4.47 -10.63
C ASP A 299 4.46 -5.56 -11.42
N SER A 300 3.13 -5.43 -11.56
CA SER A 300 2.32 -6.32 -12.40
C SER A 300 2.33 -5.99 -13.90
N GLY A 301 3.09 -4.98 -14.32
CA GLY A 301 3.22 -4.55 -15.72
C GLY A 301 2.02 -3.79 -16.27
N ARG A 302 1.14 -3.24 -15.42
CA ARG A 302 -0.01 -2.43 -15.86
C ARG A 302 0.43 -1.09 -16.45
N PHE A 303 1.51 -0.53 -15.94
CA PHE A 303 2.18 0.68 -16.44
C PHE A 303 3.63 0.71 -15.96
N PRO A 304 4.53 1.48 -16.60
CA PRO A 304 5.88 1.71 -16.13
C PRO A 304 5.89 2.42 -14.76
N ALA A 305 6.93 2.18 -13.97
CA ALA A 305 7.05 2.82 -12.64
C ALA A 305 7.25 4.34 -12.70
N ASP A 306 7.73 4.85 -13.82
CA ASP A 306 7.92 6.29 -14.12
C ASP A 306 6.76 6.92 -14.91
N ASP A 307 5.66 6.17 -15.09
CA ASP A 307 4.47 6.68 -15.77
C ASP A 307 3.94 7.95 -15.08
N PRO A 308 3.51 8.97 -15.84
CA PRO A 308 2.87 10.15 -15.29
C PRO A 308 1.68 9.86 -14.36
N PHE A 309 0.92 8.79 -14.61
CA PHE A 309 -0.15 8.35 -13.73
C PHE A 309 0.35 8.03 -12.31
N VAL A 310 1.57 7.51 -12.19
CA VAL A 310 2.21 7.19 -10.91
C VAL A 310 2.82 8.44 -10.28
N THR A 311 3.59 9.19 -11.07
CA THR A 311 4.53 10.21 -10.57
C THR A 311 3.89 11.58 -10.37
N THR A 312 2.78 11.88 -11.06
CA THR A 312 2.10 13.18 -10.94
C THR A 312 1.60 13.41 -9.52
N GLY A 313 1.98 14.57 -8.97
CA GLY A 313 1.59 14.97 -7.62
C GLY A 313 2.43 14.35 -6.49
N LEU A 314 3.48 13.58 -6.80
CA LEU A 314 4.41 13.07 -5.80
C LEU A 314 5.61 14.01 -5.63
N GLY A 315 5.93 14.32 -4.36
CA GLY A 315 7.15 15.02 -3.97
C GLY A 315 8.38 14.11 -3.97
N LYS A 316 9.57 14.70 -3.76
CA LYS A 316 10.85 13.94 -3.76
C LYS A 316 10.89 12.82 -2.71
N SER A 317 10.40 13.07 -1.51
CA SER A 317 10.34 12.07 -0.42
C SER A 317 9.43 10.90 -0.77
N GLU A 318 8.32 11.19 -1.45
CA GLU A 318 7.31 10.22 -1.85
C GLU A 318 7.81 9.35 -3.00
N LEU A 319 8.50 9.94 -3.98
CA LEU A 319 9.16 9.22 -5.06
C LEU A 319 10.29 8.31 -4.52
N LEU A 320 11.06 8.78 -3.53
CA LEU A 320 12.06 7.95 -2.86
C LEU A 320 11.41 6.78 -2.11
N ALA A 321 10.31 7.03 -1.40
CA ALA A 321 9.54 5.98 -0.73
C ALA A 321 9.01 4.97 -1.74
N PHE A 322 8.40 5.43 -2.85
CA PHE A 322 7.91 4.57 -3.93
C PHE A 322 9.01 3.70 -4.54
N GLY A 323 10.20 4.26 -4.76
CA GLY A 323 11.37 3.51 -5.26
C GLY A 323 11.80 2.38 -4.30
N LYS A 324 11.71 2.61 -2.98
CA LYS A 324 12.03 1.58 -1.97
C LYS A 324 11.00 0.46 -1.84
N LEU A 325 9.82 0.61 -2.45
CA LEU A 325 8.80 -0.43 -2.49
C LEU A 325 9.02 -1.45 -3.61
N ALA A 326 9.99 -1.23 -4.50
CA ALA A 326 10.35 -2.21 -5.50
C ALA A 326 10.68 -3.55 -4.81
N ASP A 327 10.27 -4.64 -5.41
CA ASP A 327 10.78 -5.93 -4.98
C ASP A 327 12.26 -5.99 -5.34
N ASP A 328 13.08 -6.51 -4.43
CA ASP A 328 14.45 -6.84 -4.77
C ASP A 328 14.36 -7.87 -5.90
N ASP A 329 14.92 -7.56 -7.06
CA ASP A 329 15.02 -8.53 -8.15
C ASP A 329 15.65 -9.81 -7.56
N GLU A 330 14.89 -10.92 -7.61
CA GLU A 330 15.37 -12.25 -7.23
C GLU A 330 16.53 -12.71 -8.10
#